data_dcc7861b1fe5baf8adf11fb9d9f3e65d
#
_entry.id   dcc7861b1fe5baf8adf11fb9d9f3e65d
#
_cell.length_a   1.000
_cell.length_b   1.000
_cell.length_c   1.000
_cell.angle_alpha   90.00
_cell.angle_beta   90.00
_cell.angle_gamma   90.00
#
_symmetry.space_group_name_H-M   'P 1'
#
loop_
_entity.id
_entity.type
_entity.pdbx_description
1 polymer ?
#
loop_
_entity_poly.entity_id
_entity_poly.type
_entity_poly.pdbx_seq_one_letter_code
_entity_poly.pdbx_strand_id
1 'polypeptide(L)'
;MDFDDQLQRYFGTTDLSSVRAEALDAGLERMRVDLGLETDRGRRFALWAVLYMLGSALDLESAFEDETDRNSARDFMDLMDRAQNNQISD
;
A
#
# COMPACT_ATOMS: atom_id res chain seq x y z
N MET A 1 -7.62 2.94 -9.34
CA MET A 1 -7.95 1.64 -8.74
C MET A 1 -8.44 1.84 -7.33
N ASP A 2 -9.51 1.14 -7.01
CA ASP A 2 -10.13 1.23 -5.71
C ASP A 2 -9.39 0.32 -4.71
N PHE A 3 -9.35 0.72 -3.44
CA PHE A 3 -8.72 -0.06 -2.39
C PHE A 3 -9.35 -1.46 -2.28
N ASP A 4 -10.67 -1.53 -2.30
CA ASP A 4 -11.38 -2.81 -2.23
C ASP A 4 -11.05 -3.71 -3.42
N ASP A 5 -10.92 -3.15 -4.61
CA ASP A 5 -10.53 -3.90 -5.81
C ASP A 5 -9.14 -4.51 -5.64
N GLN A 6 -8.22 -3.77 -5.03
CA GLN A 6 -6.88 -4.28 -4.74
C GLN A 6 -6.93 -5.45 -3.76
N LEU A 7 -7.72 -5.32 -2.70
CA LEU A 7 -7.85 -6.39 -1.71
C LEU A 7 -8.43 -7.65 -2.35
N GLN A 8 -9.48 -7.51 -3.16
CA GLN A 8 -10.07 -8.64 -3.88
C GLN A 8 -9.06 -9.31 -4.80
N ARG A 9 -8.29 -8.50 -5.52
CA ARG A 9 -7.33 -9.01 -6.50
C ARG A 9 -6.23 -9.84 -5.86
N TYR A 10 -5.71 -9.40 -4.71
CA TYR A 10 -4.54 -10.04 -4.10
C TYR A 10 -4.90 -11.04 -3.00
N PHE A 11 -6.04 -10.88 -2.36
CA PHE A 11 -6.42 -11.71 -1.21
C PHE A 11 -7.75 -12.45 -1.42
N GLY A 12 -8.48 -12.15 -2.48
CA GLY A 12 -9.75 -12.81 -2.77
C GLY A 12 -10.91 -12.36 -1.89
N THR A 13 -10.71 -11.35 -1.07
CA THR A 13 -11.72 -10.80 -0.15
C THR A 13 -11.35 -9.39 0.25
N THR A 14 -12.33 -8.60 0.67
CA THR A 14 -12.09 -7.30 1.28
C THR A 14 -11.95 -7.38 2.80
N ASP A 15 -12.25 -8.53 3.39
CA ASP A 15 -12.15 -8.76 4.84
C ASP A 15 -10.85 -9.48 5.16
N LEU A 16 -9.80 -8.72 5.47
CA LEU A 16 -8.47 -9.28 5.75
C LEU A 16 -8.44 -10.11 7.03
N SER A 17 -9.41 -9.93 7.94
CA SER A 17 -9.45 -10.72 9.16
C SER A 17 -9.77 -12.19 8.88
N SER A 18 -10.36 -12.49 7.71
CA SER A 18 -10.66 -13.86 7.29
C SER A 18 -9.52 -14.51 6.53
N VAL A 19 -8.44 -13.77 6.23
CA VAL A 19 -7.31 -14.28 5.44
C VAL A 19 -6.29 -14.91 6.37
N ARG A 20 -5.85 -16.12 6.03
CA ARG A 20 -4.81 -16.81 6.81
C ARG A 20 -3.46 -16.10 6.61
N ALA A 21 -2.59 -16.22 7.63
CA ALA A 21 -1.31 -15.52 7.62
C ALA A 21 -0.48 -15.84 6.38
N GLU A 22 -0.43 -17.11 5.97
CA GLU A 22 0.33 -17.51 4.78
C GLU A 22 -0.24 -16.89 3.51
N ALA A 23 -1.56 -16.81 3.40
CA ALA A 23 -2.22 -16.20 2.24
C ALA A 23 -2.01 -14.68 2.23
N LEU A 24 -2.01 -14.06 3.39
CA LEU A 24 -1.71 -12.62 3.50
C LEU A 24 -0.28 -12.34 3.03
N ASP A 25 0.69 -13.11 3.52
CA ASP A 25 2.09 -12.94 3.13
C ASP A 25 2.28 -13.14 1.63
N ALA A 26 1.64 -14.15 1.06
CA ALA A 26 1.72 -14.41 -0.38
C ALA A 26 1.13 -13.27 -1.20
N GLY A 27 0.00 -12.72 -0.77
CA GLY A 27 -0.62 -11.58 -1.44
C GLY A 27 0.25 -10.34 -1.39
N LEU A 28 0.85 -10.05 -0.22
CA LEU A 28 1.76 -8.92 -0.06
C LEU A 28 2.99 -9.06 -0.95
N GLU A 29 3.54 -10.27 -1.05
CA GLU A 29 4.70 -10.52 -1.92
C GLU A 29 4.34 -10.28 -3.38
N ARG A 30 3.18 -10.73 -3.83
CA ARG A 30 2.71 -10.50 -5.19
C ARG A 30 2.54 -9.00 -5.46
N MET A 31 2.03 -8.24 -4.49
CA MET A 31 1.90 -6.80 -4.62
C MET A 31 3.26 -6.12 -4.78
N ARG A 32 4.27 -6.56 -4.02
CA ARG A 32 5.62 -6.00 -4.14
C ARG A 32 6.22 -6.29 -5.50
N VAL A 33 6.04 -7.51 -6.02
CA VAL A 33 6.50 -7.88 -7.35
C VAL A 33 5.81 -7.03 -8.41
N ASP A 34 4.49 -6.89 -8.31
CA ASP A 34 3.71 -6.10 -9.26
C ASP A 34 4.12 -4.63 -9.21
N LEU A 35 4.39 -4.09 -8.02
CA LEU A 35 4.89 -2.72 -7.89
C LEU A 35 6.22 -2.55 -8.63
N GLY A 36 7.12 -3.53 -8.50
CA GLY A 36 8.40 -3.48 -9.19
C GLY A 36 8.29 -3.51 -10.70
N LEU A 37 7.23 -4.11 -11.23
CA LEU A 37 7.01 -4.24 -12.67
C LEU A 37 6.09 -3.17 -13.24
N GLU A 38 5.36 -2.45 -12.40
CA GLU A 38 4.37 -1.48 -12.85
C GLU A 38 5.03 -0.22 -13.38
N THR A 39 4.60 0.24 -14.55
CA THR A 39 5.13 1.44 -15.20
C THR A 39 4.22 2.65 -15.09
N ASP A 40 2.93 2.44 -14.81
CA ASP A 40 1.97 3.53 -14.66
C ASP A 40 2.12 4.18 -13.28
N ARG A 41 2.34 5.50 -13.25
CA ARG A 41 2.60 6.22 -12.00
C ARG A 41 1.44 6.12 -11.01
N GLY A 42 0.22 6.23 -11.50
CA GLY A 42 -0.97 6.15 -10.66
C GLY A 42 -1.14 4.78 -10.03
N ARG A 43 -0.92 3.72 -10.80
CA ARG A 43 -1.00 2.35 -10.31
C ARG A 43 0.12 2.04 -9.33
N ARG A 44 1.34 2.54 -9.60
CA ARG A 44 2.45 2.39 -8.67
C ARG A 44 2.11 3.00 -7.32
N PHE A 45 1.57 4.22 -7.34
CA PHE A 45 1.17 4.90 -6.12
C PHE A 45 0.09 4.11 -5.38
N ALA A 46 -0.92 3.61 -6.10
CA ALA A 46 -2.01 2.85 -5.49
C ALA A 46 -1.50 1.56 -4.83
N LEU A 47 -0.62 0.83 -5.51
CA LEU A 47 -0.03 -0.40 -4.95
C LEU A 47 0.81 -0.08 -3.71
N TRP A 48 1.63 0.95 -3.79
CA TRP A 48 2.44 1.36 -2.65
C TRP A 48 1.57 1.77 -1.47
N ALA A 49 0.50 2.53 -1.71
CA ALA A 49 -0.40 2.99 -0.64
C ALA A 49 -1.05 1.83 0.09
N VAL A 50 -1.49 0.81 -0.65
CA VAL A 50 -2.08 -0.39 -0.02
C VAL A 50 -1.02 -1.11 0.81
N LEU A 51 0.19 -1.30 0.28
CA LEU A 51 1.28 -1.91 1.03
C LEU A 51 1.60 -1.12 2.30
N TYR A 52 1.60 0.20 2.20
CA TYR A 52 1.85 1.06 3.36
C TYR A 52 0.78 0.86 4.43
N MET A 53 -0.50 0.87 4.02
CA MET A 53 -1.59 0.68 4.98
C MET A 53 -1.59 -0.70 5.62
N LEU A 54 -1.02 -1.69 4.95
CA LEU A 54 -0.88 -3.05 5.49
C LEU A 54 0.45 -3.25 6.24
N GLY A 55 1.25 -2.20 6.39
CA GLY A 55 2.49 -2.26 7.15
C GLY A 55 3.65 -2.92 6.43
N SER A 56 3.60 -3.03 5.09
CA SER A 56 4.59 -3.76 4.30
C SER A 56 5.18 -2.92 3.16
N ALA A 57 5.11 -1.59 3.25
CA ALA A 57 5.60 -0.72 2.19
C ALA A 57 7.12 -0.81 2.03
N LEU A 58 7.57 -0.70 0.78
CA LEU A 58 8.99 -0.55 0.46
C LEU A 58 9.43 0.88 0.75
N ASP A 59 10.75 1.09 0.86
CA ASP A 59 11.33 2.43 0.97
C ASP A 59 10.88 3.30 -0.21
N LEU A 60 10.69 4.60 0.06
CA LEU A 60 10.27 5.53 -0.98
C LEU A 60 11.24 5.57 -2.16
N GLU A 61 12.53 5.47 -1.88
CA GLU A 61 13.56 5.48 -2.93
C GLU A 61 13.49 4.24 -3.81
N SER A 62 13.12 3.10 -3.24
CA SER A 62 12.94 1.85 -3.99
C SER A 62 11.62 1.83 -4.75
N ALA A 63 10.58 2.42 -4.18
CA ALA A 63 9.24 2.40 -4.78
C ALA A 63 9.07 3.41 -5.90
N PHE A 64 9.71 4.57 -5.79
CA PHE A 64 9.51 5.68 -6.72
C PHE A 64 10.85 6.28 -7.13
N GLU A 65 11.10 6.32 -8.44
CA GLU A 65 12.28 6.98 -9.00
C GLU A 65 12.12 8.50 -9.05
N ASP A 66 10.88 8.97 -9.27
CA ASP A 66 10.58 10.39 -9.43
C ASP A 66 10.44 11.05 -8.06
N GLU A 67 11.14 12.16 -7.87
CA GLU A 67 11.08 12.93 -6.62
C GLU A 67 9.68 13.43 -6.31
N THR A 68 8.92 13.83 -7.34
CA THR A 68 7.54 14.28 -7.18
C THR A 68 6.67 13.17 -6.58
N ASP A 69 6.85 11.94 -7.06
CA ASP A 69 6.11 10.79 -6.53
C ASP A 69 6.52 10.47 -5.10
N ARG A 70 7.81 10.57 -4.78
CA ARG A 70 8.29 10.39 -3.41
C ARG A 70 7.70 11.43 -2.46
N ASN A 71 7.62 12.69 -2.91
CA ASN A 71 7.02 13.75 -2.11
C ASN A 71 5.54 13.51 -1.86
N SER A 72 4.81 13.08 -2.87
CA SER A 72 3.40 12.71 -2.73
C SER A 72 3.22 11.57 -1.73
N ALA A 73 4.11 10.58 -1.76
CA ALA A 73 4.07 9.45 -0.83
C ALA A 73 4.35 9.90 0.60
N ARG A 74 5.31 10.81 0.80
CA ARG A 74 5.59 11.38 2.13
C ARG A 74 4.37 12.13 2.67
N ASP A 75 3.71 12.90 1.82
CA ASP A 75 2.50 13.62 2.21
C ASP A 75 1.40 12.65 2.63
N PHE A 76 1.26 11.54 1.91
CA PHE A 76 0.31 10.49 2.25
C PHE A 76 0.64 9.86 3.61
N MET A 77 1.93 9.57 3.86
CA MET A 77 2.36 9.02 5.14
C MET A 77 2.06 9.97 6.29
N ASP A 78 2.33 11.26 6.10
CA ASP A 78 2.06 12.28 7.11
C ASP A 78 0.56 12.38 7.39
N LEU A 79 -0.26 12.31 6.35
CA LEU A 79 -1.71 12.37 6.49
C LEU A 79 -2.23 11.16 7.29
N MET A 80 -1.71 9.97 7.01
CA MET A 80 -2.10 8.75 7.71
C MET A 80 -1.68 8.82 9.18
N ASP A 81 -0.47 9.31 9.47
CA ASP A 81 0.01 9.47 10.83
C ASP A 81 -0.87 10.43 11.63
N ARG A 82 -1.27 11.55 11.04
CA ARG A 82 -2.17 12.49 11.69
C ARG A 82 -3.54 11.89 11.98
N ALA A 83 -4.06 11.11 11.03
CA ALA A 83 -5.34 10.44 11.21
C ALA A 83 -5.30 9.45 12.38
N GLN A 84 -4.21 8.69 12.50
CA GLN A 84 -4.03 7.75 13.61
C GLN A 84 -3.87 8.47 14.93
N ASN A 85 -3.08 9.54 14.95
CA ASN A 85 -2.88 10.33 16.17
C ASN A 85 -4.17 10.96 16.65
N ASN A 86 -5.00 11.45 15.74
CA ASN A 86 -6.30 12.03 16.08
C ASN A 86 -7.26 10.99 16.65
N GLN A 87 -7.15 9.73 16.23
CA GLN A 87 -7.97 8.64 16.78
C GLN A 87 -7.54 8.25 18.19
N ILE A 88 -6.28 8.44 18.53
CA ILE A 88 -5.71 8.05 19.83
C ILE A 88 -5.87 9.14 20.87
N SER A 89 -5.95 10.38 20.45
CA SER A 89 -5.90 11.55 21.34
C SER A 89 -7.26 11.96 21.89
N ASP A 90 -7.96 11.07 22.49
CA ASP A 90 -9.21 11.40 23.18
C ASP A 90 -8.96 11.81 24.61
#